data_97158e7440210fdb44c648363dad677f
#
_entry.id   97158e7440210fdb44c648363dad677f
#
_cell.length_a   1.000
_cell.length_b   1.000
_cell.length_c   1.000
_cell.angle_alpha   90.00
_cell.angle_beta   90.00
_cell.angle_gamma   90.00
#
_symmetry.space_group_name_H-M   'P 1'
#
loop_
_entity.id
_entity.type
_entity.pdbx_description
1 polymer ?
#
loop_
_entity_poly.entity_id
_entity_poly.type
_entity_poly.pdbx_seq_one_letter_code
_entity_poly.pdbx_strand_id
1 'polypeptide(L)'
;MKIFAGLLPLVLTLPLFAQSAAPISPDPWHMLLFLQGTWSASTTSAGSSEGKVIGTYTFRPELGNHILARHTTSIEGCKGPATFDCDHGDLLYVYQDAAGQPLKSIYFDNEGHVIHYDVSSPNATTAIFISDASNPGPQFRLIYELKDALMRGRFQMRMPGQNDWKSYLEWIGPKK
;
A
#
# COMPACT_ATOMS: atom_id res chain seq x y z
N MET A 1 66.26 27.88 -50.45
CA MET A 1 65.17 28.46 -49.71
C MET A 1 64.29 27.30 -49.26
N LYS A 2 64.44 26.85 -48.00
CA LYS A 2 63.69 25.70 -47.46
C LYS A 2 62.57 26.28 -46.57
N ILE A 3 61.32 26.00 -46.97
CA ILE A 3 60.14 26.41 -46.21
C ILE A 3 59.77 25.23 -45.28
N PHE A 4 59.89 25.45 -43.98
CA PHE A 4 59.41 24.54 -42.94
C PHE A 4 57.91 24.86 -42.67
N ALA A 5 57.05 23.94 -43.02
CA ALA A 5 55.63 23.99 -42.66
C ALA A 5 55.47 23.37 -41.26
N GLY A 6 55.21 24.18 -40.26
CA GLY A 6 54.90 23.70 -38.91
C GLY A 6 53.45 23.23 -38.82
N LEU A 7 53.25 21.93 -38.51
CA LEU A 7 51.93 21.39 -38.12
C LEU A 7 51.64 21.75 -36.67
N LEU A 8 50.56 22.49 -36.46
CA LEU A 8 50.01 22.79 -35.13
C LEU A 8 49.04 21.66 -34.73
N PRO A 9 49.24 20.96 -33.59
CA PRO A 9 48.27 19.95 -33.14
C PRO A 9 47.00 20.62 -32.59
N LEU A 10 45.86 20.31 -33.18
CA LEU A 10 44.52 20.70 -32.72
C LEU A 10 44.14 19.82 -31.54
N VAL A 11 44.17 20.34 -30.31
CA VAL A 11 43.71 19.68 -29.10
C VAL A 11 42.19 19.78 -29.01
N LEU A 12 41.51 18.70 -29.33
CA LEU A 12 40.05 18.60 -29.20
C LEU A 12 39.69 18.30 -27.74
N THR A 13 39.24 19.30 -26.98
CA THR A 13 38.71 19.11 -25.62
C THR A 13 37.23 18.67 -25.71
N LEU A 14 36.96 17.43 -25.41
CA LEU A 14 35.57 16.92 -25.27
C LEU A 14 35.01 17.36 -23.92
N PRO A 15 33.83 17.99 -23.87
CA PRO A 15 33.17 18.29 -22.61
C PRO A 15 32.72 17.00 -21.93
N LEU A 16 33.20 16.74 -20.70
CA LEU A 16 32.71 15.69 -19.82
C LEU A 16 31.31 16.12 -19.33
N PHE A 17 30.27 15.62 -19.91
CA PHE A 17 28.93 15.76 -19.33
C PHE A 17 28.88 14.88 -18.07
N ALA A 18 28.91 15.51 -16.90
CA ALA A 18 28.59 14.86 -15.64
C ALA A 18 27.12 14.42 -15.71
N GLN A 19 26.88 13.12 -15.92
CA GLN A 19 25.55 12.55 -15.74
C GLN A 19 25.17 12.68 -14.26
N SER A 20 24.26 13.60 -13.96
CA SER A 20 23.62 13.66 -12.65
C SER A 20 22.91 12.32 -12.42
N ALA A 21 23.37 11.56 -11.42
CA ALA A 21 22.68 10.33 -11.03
C ALA A 21 21.25 10.70 -10.65
N ALA A 22 20.26 10.06 -11.29
CA ALA A 22 18.87 10.22 -10.90
C ALA A 22 18.73 9.84 -9.42
N PRO A 23 17.91 10.57 -8.63
CA PRO A 23 17.68 10.24 -7.25
C PRO A 23 17.17 8.79 -7.18
N ILE A 24 17.83 7.95 -6.39
CA ILE A 24 17.40 6.57 -6.14
C ILE A 24 16.05 6.67 -5.40
N SER A 25 14.97 6.34 -6.07
CA SER A 25 13.67 6.18 -5.42
C SER A 25 13.81 5.08 -4.37
N PRO A 26 13.36 5.28 -3.12
CA PRO A 26 13.40 4.22 -2.12
C PRO A 26 12.65 3.01 -2.64
N ASP A 27 13.19 1.82 -2.38
CA ASP A 27 12.54 0.55 -2.71
C ASP A 27 11.11 0.55 -2.13
N PRO A 28 10.07 0.47 -2.96
CA PRO A 28 8.68 0.55 -2.48
C PRO A 28 8.34 -0.58 -1.50
N TRP A 29 9.00 -1.74 -1.58
CA TRP A 29 8.83 -2.82 -0.62
C TRP A 29 9.34 -2.45 0.77
N HIS A 30 10.47 -1.74 0.84
CA HIS A 30 11.02 -1.27 2.10
C HIS A 30 10.03 -0.38 2.87
N MET A 31 9.27 0.43 2.15
CA MET A 31 8.26 1.33 2.72
C MET A 31 7.06 0.58 3.32
N LEU A 32 6.85 -0.70 2.99
CA LEU A 32 5.75 -1.52 3.51
C LEU A 32 6.17 -2.48 4.64
N LEU A 33 7.45 -2.49 5.05
CA LEU A 33 7.94 -3.40 6.10
C LEU A 33 7.19 -3.23 7.43
N PHE A 34 6.71 -2.02 7.74
CA PHE A 34 5.96 -1.75 8.96
C PHE A 34 4.64 -2.53 9.06
N LEU A 35 4.06 -2.94 7.91
CA LEU A 35 2.84 -3.75 7.87
C LEU A 35 3.05 -5.18 8.38
N GLN A 36 4.25 -5.75 8.20
CA GLN A 36 4.52 -7.15 8.45
C GLN A 36 4.26 -7.56 9.90
N GLY A 37 3.64 -8.71 10.07
CA GLY A 37 3.30 -9.33 11.35
C GLY A 37 1.80 -9.46 11.56
N THR A 38 1.44 -9.97 12.74
CA THR A 38 0.05 -10.13 13.17
C THR A 38 -0.36 -8.93 14.01
N TRP A 39 -1.50 -8.35 13.68
CA TRP A 39 -2.04 -7.17 14.32
C TRP A 39 -3.41 -7.47 14.92
N SER A 40 -3.67 -6.94 16.10
CA SER A 40 -5.02 -6.87 16.64
C SER A 40 -5.80 -5.81 15.88
N ALA A 41 -7.10 -6.01 15.75
CA ALA A 41 -8.03 -5.04 15.21
C ALA A 41 -9.19 -4.86 16.18
N SER A 42 -9.47 -3.62 16.53
CA SER A 42 -10.63 -3.27 17.33
C SER A 42 -11.29 -2.06 16.70
N THR A 43 -12.55 -2.18 16.31
CA THR A 43 -13.28 -1.06 15.68
C THR A 43 -13.37 0.12 16.63
N THR A 44 -13.10 1.33 16.10
CA THR A 44 -13.06 2.57 16.89
C THR A 44 -14.24 3.49 16.64
N SER A 45 -14.93 3.31 15.54
CA SER A 45 -16.09 4.13 15.16
C SER A 45 -16.89 3.40 14.15
N ALA A 46 -17.75 3.95 14.03
CA ALA A 46 -18.61 4.98 13.56
C ALA A 46 -19.57 4.35 12.59
N GLY A 47 -20.71 4.38 12.92
CA GLY A 47 -21.86 3.91 12.18
C GLY A 47 -22.58 2.77 12.86
N SER A 48 -21.95 2.04 13.73
CA SER A 48 -22.66 1.11 14.62
C SER A 48 -22.49 1.56 16.07
N SER A 49 -23.55 2.12 16.64
CA SER A 49 -23.72 2.27 18.09
C SER A 49 -23.75 0.93 18.83
N GLU A 50 -23.51 -0.18 18.15
CA GLU A 50 -23.86 -1.53 18.57
C GLU A 50 -22.66 -2.44 18.79
N GLY A 51 -21.62 -1.98 19.46
CA GLY A 51 -20.60 -2.89 19.97
C GLY A 51 -19.26 -2.83 19.25
N LYS A 52 -18.28 -3.39 19.95
CA LYS A 52 -16.88 -3.40 19.54
C LYS A 52 -16.57 -4.71 18.83
N VAL A 53 -16.19 -4.64 17.57
CA VAL A 53 -15.65 -5.78 16.86
C VAL A 53 -14.17 -5.93 17.15
N ILE A 54 -13.75 -7.14 17.51
CA ILE A 54 -12.35 -7.46 17.78
C ILE A 54 -11.92 -8.59 16.85
N GLY A 55 -10.78 -8.40 16.21
CA GLY A 55 -10.20 -9.37 15.32
C GLY A 55 -8.70 -9.30 15.19
N THR A 56 -8.17 -10.08 14.26
CA THR A 56 -6.76 -10.07 13.88
C THR A 56 -6.57 -10.22 12.39
N TYR A 57 -5.49 -9.65 11.90
CA TYR A 57 -5.03 -9.86 10.53
C TYR A 57 -3.51 -9.98 10.50
N THR A 58 -2.99 -10.68 9.52
CA THR A 58 -1.57 -10.93 9.39
C THR A 58 -1.07 -10.51 8.02
N PHE A 59 -0.07 -9.64 7.99
CA PHE A 59 0.72 -9.38 6.80
C PHE A 59 2.00 -10.21 6.82
N ARG A 60 2.24 -10.96 5.78
CA ARG A 60 3.46 -11.77 5.62
C ARG A 60 3.99 -11.73 4.19
N PRO A 61 5.31 -11.70 4.01
CA PRO A 61 5.90 -11.89 2.69
C PRO A 61 5.70 -13.35 2.25
N GLU A 62 5.40 -13.55 0.98
CA GLU A 62 5.23 -14.86 0.35
C GLU A 62 5.99 -14.94 -0.98
N LEU A 63 6.09 -16.13 -1.55
CA LEU A 63 6.76 -16.41 -2.83
C LEU A 63 8.18 -15.79 -2.90
N GLY A 64 9.01 -16.04 -1.88
CA GLY A 64 10.38 -15.51 -1.84
C GLY A 64 10.45 -13.98 -1.72
N ASN A 65 9.49 -13.36 -1.02
CA ASN A 65 9.33 -11.92 -0.83
C ASN A 65 8.88 -11.16 -2.11
N HIS A 66 8.34 -11.85 -3.11
CA HIS A 66 7.82 -11.19 -4.32
C HIS A 66 6.40 -10.64 -4.14
N ILE A 67 5.69 -11.08 -3.10
CA ILE A 67 4.40 -10.53 -2.71
C ILE A 67 4.33 -10.31 -1.20
N LEU A 68 3.49 -9.36 -0.78
CA LEU A 68 3.09 -9.20 0.62
C LEU A 68 1.61 -9.56 0.72
N ALA A 69 1.30 -10.63 1.44
CA ALA A 69 -0.06 -11.13 1.60
C ALA A 69 -0.64 -10.71 2.95
N ARG A 70 -1.87 -10.19 2.95
CA ARG A 70 -2.70 -10.07 4.15
C ARG A 70 -3.73 -11.18 4.17
N HIS A 71 -3.75 -11.91 5.26
CA HIS A 71 -4.78 -12.91 5.53
C HIS A 71 -5.58 -12.44 6.74
N THR A 72 -6.87 -12.26 6.54
CA THR A 72 -7.85 -12.14 7.61
C THR A 72 -8.67 -13.43 7.55
N THR A 73 -8.39 -14.34 8.43
CA THR A 73 -9.22 -15.54 8.58
C THR A 73 -10.26 -15.28 9.65
N SER A 74 -11.40 -15.99 9.57
CA SER A 74 -12.47 -15.93 10.55
C SER A 74 -11.90 -15.88 11.97
N ILE A 75 -12.32 -14.90 12.69
CA ILE A 75 -11.58 -14.31 13.77
C ILE A 75 -11.83 -15.16 14.99
N GLU A 76 -10.88 -16.00 15.34
CA GLU A 76 -10.87 -16.62 16.66
C GLU A 76 -11.03 -15.50 17.70
N GLY A 77 -12.20 -15.46 18.34
CA GLY A 77 -12.55 -14.41 19.29
C GLY A 77 -13.23 -13.16 18.70
N CYS A 78 -13.74 -13.22 17.48
CA CYS A 78 -14.61 -12.16 16.97
C CYS A 78 -15.79 -11.98 17.92
N LYS A 79 -15.98 -10.76 18.37
CA LYS A 79 -17.13 -10.34 19.15
C LYS A 79 -17.66 -9.06 18.53
N GLY A 80 -18.86 -9.11 18.02
CA GLY A 80 -19.53 -7.98 17.42
C GLY A 80 -21.03 -8.02 17.66
N PRO A 81 -21.75 -6.98 17.25
CA PRO A 81 -23.19 -7.02 17.23
C PRO A 81 -23.70 -8.14 16.31
N ALA A 82 -24.92 -8.59 16.51
CA ALA A 82 -25.54 -9.65 15.71
C ALA A 82 -25.59 -9.37 14.20
N THR A 83 -25.45 -8.09 13.82
CA THR A 83 -25.41 -7.63 12.42
C THR A 83 -23.99 -7.66 11.80
N PHE A 84 -22.96 -7.96 12.60
CA PHE A 84 -21.59 -8.06 12.11
C PHE A 84 -21.28 -9.50 11.74
N ASP A 85 -20.89 -9.71 10.49
CA ASP A 85 -20.47 -11.03 10.02
C ASP A 85 -19.06 -11.36 10.54
N CYS A 86 -19.01 -12.18 11.59
CA CYS A 86 -17.76 -12.71 12.11
C CYS A 86 -17.13 -13.78 11.21
N ASP A 87 -17.85 -14.29 10.23
CA ASP A 87 -17.33 -15.23 9.23
C ASP A 87 -16.71 -14.51 8.03
N HIS A 88 -16.72 -13.18 8.03
CA HIS A 88 -16.06 -12.40 6.99
C HIS A 88 -14.58 -12.75 6.92
N GLY A 89 -14.16 -13.28 5.79
CA GLY A 89 -12.78 -13.61 5.49
C GLY A 89 -12.29 -12.87 4.26
N ASP A 90 -11.09 -12.32 4.33
CA ASP A 90 -10.51 -11.60 3.21
C ASP A 90 -9.03 -11.91 2.98
N LEU A 91 -8.61 -11.72 1.75
CA LEU A 91 -7.23 -11.80 1.29
C LEU A 91 -6.88 -10.50 0.56
N LEU A 92 -5.69 -9.98 0.81
CA LEU A 92 -5.14 -8.86 0.06
C LEU A 92 -3.69 -9.19 -0.31
N TYR A 93 -3.37 -9.13 -1.60
CA TYR A 93 -2.03 -9.36 -2.11
C TYR A 93 -1.46 -8.07 -2.69
N VAL A 94 -0.29 -7.66 -2.22
CA VAL A 94 0.50 -6.58 -2.82
C VAL A 94 1.56 -7.21 -3.71
N TYR A 95 1.73 -6.68 -4.91
CA TYR A 95 2.64 -7.21 -5.93
C TYR A 95 3.15 -6.11 -6.86
N GLN A 96 4.10 -6.46 -7.71
CA GLN A 96 4.56 -5.66 -8.85
C GLN A 96 4.35 -6.47 -10.13
N ASP A 97 3.87 -5.84 -11.20
CA ASP A 97 3.75 -6.51 -12.52
C ASP A 97 5.12 -6.88 -13.08
N ALA A 98 6.15 -6.08 -12.78
CA ALA A 98 7.55 -6.33 -13.06
C ALA A 98 8.43 -5.59 -12.04
N ALA A 99 9.67 -6.05 -11.90
CA ALA A 99 10.63 -5.43 -10.99
C ALA A 99 10.78 -3.92 -11.27
N GLY A 100 10.71 -3.10 -10.20
CA GLY A 100 10.83 -1.65 -10.29
C GLY A 100 9.56 -0.92 -10.74
N GLN A 101 8.48 -1.63 -11.05
CA GLN A 101 7.19 -1.02 -11.32
C GLN A 101 6.49 -0.58 -10.02
N PRO A 102 5.52 0.34 -10.09
CA PRO A 102 4.69 0.69 -8.94
C PRO A 102 4.03 -0.54 -8.30
N LEU A 103 3.86 -0.50 -6.99
CA LEU A 103 3.13 -1.53 -6.27
C LEU A 103 1.64 -1.45 -6.60
N LYS A 104 1.05 -2.61 -6.79
CA LYS A 104 -0.37 -2.84 -6.95
C LYS A 104 -0.88 -3.79 -5.88
N SER A 105 -2.19 -3.84 -5.73
CA SER A 105 -2.80 -4.81 -4.83
C SER A 105 -4.12 -5.30 -5.40
N ILE A 106 -4.46 -6.53 -5.03
CA ILE A 106 -5.75 -7.13 -5.31
C ILE A 106 -6.34 -7.67 -3.99
N TYR A 107 -7.60 -7.39 -3.78
CA TYR A 107 -8.40 -7.80 -2.63
C TYR A 107 -9.48 -8.77 -3.06
N PHE A 108 -9.73 -9.77 -2.22
CA PHE A 108 -10.82 -10.73 -2.35
C PHE A 108 -11.47 -10.92 -0.98
N ASP A 109 -12.78 -11.18 -0.96
CA ASP A 109 -13.48 -11.62 0.22
C ASP A 109 -14.44 -12.79 -0.06
N ASN A 110 -14.96 -13.39 1.00
CA ASN A 110 -15.91 -14.50 0.90
C ASN A 110 -17.33 -14.07 0.48
N GLU A 111 -17.57 -12.77 0.31
CA GLU A 111 -18.81 -12.23 -0.26
C GLU A 111 -18.71 -12.08 -1.80
N GLY A 112 -17.54 -12.36 -2.38
CA GLY A 112 -17.31 -12.33 -3.82
C GLY A 112 -16.85 -10.98 -4.35
N HIS A 113 -16.45 -10.04 -3.49
CA HIS A 113 -15.88 -8.78 -3.94
C HIS A 113 -14.43 -8.97 -4.42
N VAL A 114 -14.09 -8.29 -5.51
CA VAL A 114 -12.73 -8.18 -6.03
C VAL A 114 -12.42 -6.70 -6.25
N ILE A 115 -11.37 -6.20 -5.59
CA ILE A 115 -10.98 -4.80 -5.72
C ILE A 115 -9.50 -4.71 -6.08
N HIS A 116 -9.20 -4.01 -7.17
CA HIS A 116 -7.83 -3.68 -7.57
C HIS A 116 -7.43 -2.32 -7.03
N TYR A 117 -6.21 -2.21 -6.51
CA TYR A 117 -5.68 -0.98 -5.94
C TYR A 117 -4.32 -0.62 -6.52
N ASP A 118 -4.09 0.67 -6.69
CA ASP A 118 -2.75 1.24 -6.71
C ASP A 118 -2.29 1.45 -5.26
N VAL A 119 -1.01 1.10 -4.99
CA VAL A 119 -0.43 1.17 -3.65
C VAL A 119 0.64 2.23 -3.59
N SER A 120 0.56 3.09 -2.60
CA SER A 120 1.56 4.12 -2.32
C SER A 120 1.91 4.17 -0.84
N SER A 121 3.11 4.63 -0.53
CA SER A 121 3.58 4.81 0.83
C SER A 121 4.25 6.18 0.94
N PRO A 122 3.55 7.20 1.43
CA PRO A 122 4.09 8.56 1.52
C PRO A 122 5.23 8.69 2.54
N ASN A 123 5.33 7.74 3.47
CA ASN A 123 6.38 7.64 4.48
C ASN A 123 6.49 6.20 4.98
N ALA A 124 7.49 5.90 5.82
CA ALA A 124 7.78 4.55 6.33
C ALA A 124 6.75 3.97 7.31
N THR A 125 5.68 4.70 7.62
CA THR A 125 4.64 4.28 8.59
C THR A 125 3.23 4.40 8.04
N THR A 126 3.07 4.73 6.76
CA THR A 126 1.75 4.90 6.13
C THR A 126 1.71 4.18 4.79
N ALA A 127 0.71 3.35 4.59
CA ALA A 127 0.40 2.72 3.31
C ALA A 127 -1.03 3.08 2.88
N ILE A 128 -1.19 3.44 1.61
CA ILE A 128 -2.45 3.89 1.02
C ILE A 128 -2.73 3.03 -0.21
N PHE A 129 -3.90 2.43 -0.24
CA PHE A 129 -4.43 1.62 -1.32
C PHE A 129 -5.64 2.35 -1.90
N ILE A 130 -5.63 2.70 -3.17
CA ILE A 130 -6.73 3.41 -3.84
C ILE A 130 -7.20 2.58 -5.01
N SER A 131 -8.49 2.25 -5.05
CA SER A 131 -9.08 1.50 -6.15
C SER A 131 -9.17 2.34 -7.42
N ASP A 132 -9.20 1.65 -8.56
CA ASP A 132 -9.32 2.29 -9.86
C ASP A 132 -10.60 3.15 -9.95
N ALA A 133 -10.42 4.42 -10.35
CA ALA A 133 -11.51 5.36 -10.55
C ALA A 133 -12.29 5.15 -11.87
N SER A 134 -11.77 4.32 -12.77
CA SER A 134 -12.41 4.05 -14.06
C SER A 134 -13.61 3.08 -13.95
N ASN A 135 -13.73 2.35 -12.84
CA ASN A 135 -14.89 1.50 -12.59
C ASN A 135 -16.15 2.35 -12.35
N PRO A 136 -17.28 2.04 -13.02
CA PRO A 136 -18.53 2.67 -12.72
C PRO A 136 -19.02 2.23 -11.31
N GLY A 137 -18.82 3.06 -10.32
CA GLY A 137 -19.18 2.74 -8.95
C GLY A 137 -18.42 3.56 -7.93
N PRO A 138 -18.52 3.23 -6.65
CA PRO A 138 -17.74 3.89 -5.62
C PRO A 138 -16.26 3.57 -5.76
N GLN A 139 -15.42 4.55 -5.49
CA GLN A 139 -14.00 4.35 -5.33
C GLN A 139 -13.69 4.05 -3.86
N PHE A 140 -12.81 3.09 -3.62
CA PHE A 140 -12.42 2.65 -2.28
C PHE A 140 -11.00 3.10 -1.95
N ARG A 141 -10.78 3.41 -0.68
CA ARG A 141 -9.46 3.70 -0.14
C ARG A 141 -9.25 2.97 1.17
N LEU A 142 -8.17 2.18 1.23
CA LEU A 142 -7.74 1.50 2.44
C LEU A 142 -6.43 2.14 2.89
N ILE A 143 -6.35 2.54 4.16
CA ILE A 143 -5.17 3.21 4.73
C ILE A 143 -4.72 2.43 5.96
N TYR A 144 -3.42 2.15 6.05
CA TYR A 144 -2.75 1.69 7.26
C TYR A 144 -1.77 2.74 7.73
N GLU A 145 -1.80 3.05 9.02
CA GLU A 145 -0.90 4.01 9.66
C GLU A 145 -0.38 3.43 10.98
N LEU A 146 0.94 3.26 11.08
CA LEU A 146 1.60 2.88 12.33
C LEU A 146 1.96 4.12 13.12
N LYS A 147 1.35 4.29 14.29
CA LYS A 147 1.61 5.39 15.21
C LYS A 147 1.57 4.89 16.65
N ASP A 148 2.56 5.28 17.45
CA ASP A 148 2.65 4.93 18.89
C ASP A 148 2.55 3.40 19.13
N ALA A 149 3.20 2.60 18.25
CA ALA A 149 3.16 1.13 18.21
C ALA A 149 1.76 0.52 17.97
N LEU A 150 0.79 1.32 17.57
CA LEU A 150 -0.55 0.89 17.20
C LEU A 150 -0.74 1.02 15.68
N MET A 151 -1.26 -0.04 15.06
CA MET A 151 -1.71 0.02 13.67
C MET A 151 -3.13 0.56 13.62
N ARG A 152 -3.31 1.66 12.91
CA ARG A 152 -4.63 2.21 12.58
C ARG A 152 -4.97 1.81 11.16
N GLY A 153 -6.17 1.28 10.97
CA GLY A 153 -6.71 1.00 9.65
C GLY A 153 -7.97 1.80 9.40
N ARG A 154 -8.15 2.26 8.16
CA ARG A 154 -9.36 2.96 7.71
C ARG A 154 -9.74 2.46 6.33
N PHE A 155 -10.96 1.97 6.21
CA PHE A 155 -11.58 1.69 4.92
C PHE A 155 -12.61 2.76 4.62
N GLN A 156 -12.43 3.42 3.49
CA GLN A 156 -13.19 4.59 3.09
C GLN A 156 -13.75 4.42 1.68
N MET A 157 -14.86 5.08 1.42
CA MET A 157 -15.54 5.07 0.15
C MET A 157 -15.81 6.50 -0.32
N ARG A 158 -15.73 6.71 -1.63
CA ARG A 158 -16.11 7.95 -2.29
C ARG A 158 -17.05 7.62 -3.44
N MET A 159 -18.24 8.21 -3.44
CA MET A 159 -19.22 8.02 -4.49
C MET A 159 -18.84 8.79 -5.78
N PRO A 160 -19.24 8.31 -6.96
CA PRO A 160 -19.03 9.03 -8.20
C PRO A 160 -19.53 10.49 -8.10
N GLY A 161 -18.72 11.44 -8.59
CA GLY A 161 -19.04 12.87 -8.54
C GLY A 161 -18.86 13.55 -7.17
N GLN A 162 -18.47 12.80 -6.12
CA GLN A 162 -18.14 13.37 -4.82
C GLN A 162 -16.60 13.53 -4.67
N ASN A 163 -16.19 14.56 -3.92
CA ASN A 163 -14.77 14.79 -3.61
C ASN A 163 -14.38 14.19 -2.26
N ASP A 164 -15.33 14.02 -1.36
CA ASP A 164 -15.05 13.63 0.02
C ASP A 164 -15.05 12.12 0.21
N TRP A 165 -14.06 11.65 0.97
CA TRP A 165 -13.98 10.27 1.43
C TRP A 165 -14.76 10.10 2.71
N LYS A 166 -15.66 9.11 2.75
CA LYS A 166 -16.41 8.75 3.96
C LYS A 166 -15.83 7.46 4.52
N SER A 167 -15.54 7.45 5.82
CA SER A 167 -15.12 6.24 6.52
C SER A 167 -16.28 5.25 6.60
N TYR A 168 -16.02 4.03 6.15
CA TYR A 168 -16.93 2.89 6.24
C TYR A 168 -16.57 2.02 7.44
N LEU A 169 -15.26 1.79 7.66
CA LEU A 169 -14.75 1.00 8.77
C LEU A 169 -13.43 1.59 9.26
N GLU A 170 -13.27 1.70 10.59
CA GLU A 170 -12.01 2.11 11.22
C GLU A 170 -11.68 1.16 12.36
N TRP A 171 -10.39 0.83 12.50
CA TRP A 171 -9.91 -0.03 13.58
C TRP A 171 -8.53 0.39 14.05
N ILE A 172 -8.18 -0.07 15.24
CA ILE A 172 -6.88 0.13 15.84
C ILE A 172 -6.48 -1.08 16.65
N GLY A 173 -5.21 -1.38 16.70
CA GLY A 173 -4.66 -2.39 17.61
C GLY A 173 -3.16 -2.52 17.58
N PRO A 174 -2.58 -3.10 18.63
CA PRO A 174 -1.16 -3.37 18.71
C PRO A 174 -0.76 -4.58 17.86
N LYS A 175 0.54 -4.70 17.62
CA LYS A 175 1.16 -5.92 17.11
C LYS A 175 1.07 -7.01 18.18
N LYS A 176 0.79 -8.24 17.76
CA LYS A 176 0.80 -9.44 18.61
C LYS A 176 2.18 -10.07 18.68
#